data_7b6366935558b791bf8b6531c33e7b5b
#
_entry.id   7b6366935558b791bf8b6531c33e7b5b
#
_cell.length_a   1.000
_cell.length_b   1.000
_cell.length_c   1.000
_cell.angle_alpha   90.00
_cell.angle_beta   90.00
_cell.angle_gamma   90.00
#
_symmetry.space_group_name_H-M   'P 1'
#
loop_
_entity.id
_entity.type
_entity.pdbx_description
1 polymer ?
#
loop_
_entity_poly.entity_id
_entity_poly.type
_entity_poly.pdbx_seq_one_letter_code
_entity_poly.pdbx_strand_id
1 'polypeptide(L)'
;RGLFFQVDLDHYVRARVNVRLANDNTFSSYPMTQIRPNTYLTEKLSHQVVNNMKYVDVELTHEGLSRETRFHYLLQSVGPGQENFAFSNDRNCSVKTMPGTFFQNNVIWIEQVKEHPKITEGYHLSPVYQLQPYDLALKGKFQVGIRYSRDLVEHSNLGIYYYDPKSEKWAYAKTEN
;
A
#
# COMPACT_ATOMS: atom_id res chain seq x y z
N ARG A 1 0.86 3.13 21.87
CA ARG A 1 0.43 3.58 20.54
C ARG A 1 -0.23 2.41 19.84
N GLY A 2 -1.15 2.65 18.92
CA GLY A 2 -1.83 1.61 18.17
C GLY A 2 -2.14 2.10 16.75
N LEU A 3 -2.54 1.18 15.90
CA LEU A 3 -2.88 1.39 14.51
C LEU A 3 -4.39 1.25 14.32
N PHE A 4 -4.93 1.97 13.35
CA PHE A 4 -6.28 1.81 12.85
C PHE A 4 -6.17 1.43 11.38
N PHE A 5 -7.05 0.55 10.92
CA PHE A 5 -7.28 0.39 9.49
C PHE A 5 -8.53 1.17 9.13
N GLN A 6 -8.42 1.99 8.09
CA GLN A 6 -9.53 2.71 7.48
C GLN A 6 -9.79 2.14 6.10
N VAL A 7 -11.04 1.95 5.78
CA VAL A 7 -11.51 1.53 4.45
C VAL A 7 -12.48 2.58 3.97
N ASP A 8 -12.19 3.19 2.84
CA ASP A 8 -13.06 4.08 2.10
C ASP A 8 -13.59 3.34 0.87
N LEU A 9 -14.90 3.34 0.70
CA LEU A 9 -15.58 2.76 -0.46
C LEU A 9 -15.98 3.87 -1.43
N ASP A 10 -15.81 3.63 -2.73
CA ASP A 10 -16.13 4.60 -3.78
C ASP A 10 -17.61 4.99 -3.79
N HIS A 11 -18.47 4.08 -3.31
CA HIS A 11 -19.90 4.33 -3.20
C HIS A 11 -20.48 3.59 -1.99
N TYR A 12 -21.65 4.04 -1.54
CA TYR A 12 -22.33 3.39 -0.42
C TYR A 12 -22.73 1.96 -0.77
N VAL A 13 -22.29 1.03 0.08
CA VAL A 13 -22.67 -0.38 0.00
C VAL A 13 -23.18 -0.82 1.36
N ARG A 14 -24.35 -1.43 1.41
CA ARG A 14 -24.85 -2.07 2.62
C ARG A 14 -24.11 -3.40 2.83
N ALA A 15 -23.00 -3.34 3.53
CA ALA A 15 -22.13 -4.48 3.76
C ALA A 15 -21.57 -4.45 5.19
N ARG A 16 -21.20 -5.63 5.69
CA ARG A 16 -20.29 -5.74 6.83
C ARG A 16 -18.87 -5.69 6.30
N VAL A 17 -18.06 -4.86 6.92
CA VAL A 17 -16.66 -4.73 6.58
C VAL A 17 -15.82 -5.26 7.74
N ASN A 18 -14.91 -6.18 7.44
CA ASN A 18 -13.96 -6.71 8.41
C ASN A 18 -12.54 -6.54 7.88
N VAL A 19 -11.60 -6.34 8.79
CA VAL A 19 -10.17 -6.49 8.50
C VAL A 19 -9.72 -7.81 9.11
N ARG A 20 -9.14 -8.66 8.29
CA ARG A 20 -8.51 -9.90 8.70
C ARG A 20 -7.01 -9.75 8.64
N LEU A 21 -6.34 -9.91 9.77
CA LEU A 21 -4.89 -9.96 9.85
C LEU A 21 -4.46 -11.42 9.92
N ALA A 22 -3.50 -11.79 9.10
CA ALA A 22 -3.04 -13.17 9.01
C ALA A 22 -1.51 -13.28 8.94
N ASN A 23 -0.99 -14.39 9.42
CA ASN A 23 0.33 -14.91 9.12
C ASN A 23 0.20 -16.36 8.59
N ASP A 24 1.31 -17.06 8.43
CA ASP A 24 1.30 -18.41 7.83
C ASP A 24 0.47 -19.43 8.64
N ASN A 25 0.25 -19.22 9.93
CA ASN A 25 -0.33 -20.19 10.84
C ASN A 25 -1.64 -19.75 11.50
N THR A 26 -1.87 -18.43 11.59
CA THR A 26 -3.00 -17.90 12.35
C THR A 26 -3.62 -16.71 11.63
N PHE A 27 -4.88 -16.44 11.97
CA PHE A 27 -5.54 -15.21 11.57
C PHE A 27 -6.42 -14.68 12.69
N SER A 28 -6.68 -13.38 12.66
CA SER A 28 -7.64 -12.70 13.52
C SER A 28 -8.49 -11.75 12.68
N SER A 29 -9.79 -11.78 12.86
CA SER A 29 -10.74 -10.91 12.16
C SER A 29 -11.23 -9.82 13.10
N TYR A 30 -11.23 -8.59 12.62
CA TYR A 30 -11.62 -7.39 13.34
C TYR A 30 -12.77 -6.72 12.61
N PRO A 31 -13.96 -6.63 13.21
CA PRO A 31 -15.06 -5.90 12.61
C PRO A 31 -14.73 -4.41 12.53
N MET A 32 -15.21 -3.78 11.48
CA MET A 32 -15.07 -2.35 11.28
C MET A 32 -16.37 -1.63 11.59
N THR A 33 -16.27 -0.49 12.23
CA THR A 33 -17.39 0.40 12.49
C THR A 33 -17.50 1.44 11.41
N GLN A 34 -18.68 1.60 10.84
CA GLN A 34 -18.96 2.68 9.90
C GLN A 34 -18.98 4.02 10.65
N ILE A 35 -18.09 4.94 10.28
CA ILE A 35 -17.97 6.28 10.88
C ILE A 35 -18.53 7.38 9.99
N ARG A 36 -18.65 7.12 8.69
CA ARG A 36 -19.29 7.97 7.65
C ARG A 36 -19.94 7.06 6.61
N PRO A 37 -20.78 7.57 5.71
CA PRO A 37 -21.51 6.73 4.75
C PRO A 37 -20.67 5.70 3.98
N ASN A 38 -19.44 6.03 3.64
CA ASN A 38 -18.55 5.16 2.88
C ASN A 38 -17.24 4.84 3.60
N THR A 39 -17.08 5.27 4.86
CA THR A 39 -15.83 5.12 5.61
C THR A 39 -16.03 4.22 6.82
N TYR A 40 -15.18 3.23 6.94
CA TYR A 40 -15.14 2.24 8.00
C TYR A 40 -13.81 2.28 8.73
N LEU A 41 -13.83 2.10 10.04
CA LEU A 41 -12.64 2.14 10.89
C LEU A 41 -12.62 0.93 11.83
N THR A 42 -11.44 0.32 12.02
CA THR A 42 -11.26 -0.68 13.07
C THR A 42 -11.17 -0.01 14.45
N GLU A 43 -11.37 -0.80 15.50
CA GLU A 43 -10.85 -0.44 16.80
C GLU A 43 -9.32 -0.28 16.75
N LYS A 44 -8.78 0.36 17.79
CA LYS A 44 -7.34 0.55 17.91
C LYS A 44 -6.62 -0.77 18.14
N LEU A 45 -5.83 -1.19 17.18
CA LEU A 45 -5.01 -2.40 17.25
C LEU A 45 -3.63 -2.09 17.84
N SER A 46 -3.10 -2.97 18.68
CA SER A 46 -1.75 -2.80 19.20
C SER A 46 -0.70 -3.06 18.11
N HIS A 47 0.43 -2.35 18.17
CA HIS A 47 1.55 -2.61 17.26
C HIS A 47 2.03 -4.06 17.32
N GLN A 48 2.00 -4.68 18.50
CA GLN A 48 2.42 -6.06 18.68
C GLN A 48 1.56 -7.03 17.85
N VAL A 49 0.26 -6.79 17.77
CA VAL A 49 -0.65 -7.60 16.94
C VAL A 49 -0.30 -7.46 15.48
N VAL A 50 -0.12 -6.22 15.00
CA VAL A 50 0.09 -5.96 13.58
C VAL A 50 1.49 -6.37 13.11
N ASN A 51 2.52 -6.16 13.94
CA ASN A 51 3.90 -6.52 13.59
C ASN A 51 4.14 -8.01 13.39
N ASN A 52 3.30 -8.86 13.97
CA ASN A 52 3.38 -10.30 13.82
C ASN A 52 2.62 -10.83 12.59
N MET A 53 1.93 -9.95 11.86
CA MET A 53 1.13 -10.32 10.70
C MET A 53 1.87 -10.04 9.40
N LYS A 54 1.65 -10.89 8.41
CA LYS A 54 2.23 -10.76 7.07
C LYS A 54 1.24 -10.24 6.04
N TYR A 55 -0.06 -10.40 6.32
CA TYR A 55 -1.12 -10.08 5.37
C TYR A 55 -2.24 -9.32 6.06
N VAL A 56 -2.85 -8.40 5.33
CA VAL A 56 -4.15 -7.83 5.66
C VAL A 56 -5.13 -8.10 4.54
N ASP A 57 -6.26 -8.66 4.89
CA ASP A 57 -7.40 -8.80 3.99
C ASP A 57 -8.51 -7.84 4.44
N VAL A 58 -9.12 -7.14 3.51
CA VAL A 58 -10.36 -6.41 3.72
C VAL A 58 -11.49 -7.27 3.14
N GLU A 59 -12.41 -7.68 3.99
CA GLU A 59 -13.52 -8.56 3.64
C GLU A 59 -14.83 -7.76 3.68
N LEU A 60 -15.55 -7.72 2.55
CA LEU A 60 -16.89 -7.13 2.47
C LEU A 60 -17.91 -8.24 2.29
N THR A 61 -18.82 -8.38 3.26
CA THR A 61 -19.97 -9.26 3.15
C THR A 61 -21.20 -8.44 2.86
N HIS A 62 -21.72 -8.52 1.63
CA HIS A 62 -22.90 -7.77 1.21
C HIS A 62 -24.17 -8.35 1.84
N GLU A 63 -24.98 -7.48 2.47
CA GLU A 63 -26.25 -7.90 3.03
C GLU A 63 -27.22 -8.34 1.91
N GLY A 64 -27.80 -9.53 2.08
CA GLY A 64 -28.74 -10.10 1.11
C GLY A 64 -28.14 -10.76 -0.13
N LEU A 65 -26.83 -10.78 -0.26
CA LEU A 65 -26.10 -11.46 -1.31
C LEU A 65 -25.10 -12.44 -0.68
N SER A 66 -24.98 -13.63 -1.22
CA SER A 66 -23.93 -14.60 -0.83
C SER A 66 -22.56 -14.24 -1.43
N ARG A 67 -22.33 -12.94 -1.69
CA ARG A 67 -21.11 -12.46 -2.32
C ARG A 67 -20.17 -11.86 -1.29
N GLU A 68 -18.97 -12.41 -1.24
CA GLU A 68 -17.86 -11.85 -0.50
C GLU A 68 -16.87 -11.19 -1.49
N THR A 69 -16.41 -10.00 -1.16
CA THR A 69 -15.31 -9.34 -1.88
C THR A 69 -14.14 -9.23 -0.93
N ARG A 70 -12.97 -9.66 -1.37
CA ARG A 70 -11.75 -9.64 -0.57
C ARG A 70 -10.66 -8.86 -1.29
N PHE A 71 -10.03 -7.93 -0.57
CA PHE A 71 -8.82 -7.23 -0.97
C PHE A 71 -7.67 -7.72 -0.10
N HIS A 72 -6.57 -8.08 -0.71
CA HIS A 72 -5.42 -8.68 -0.05
C HIS A 72 -4.18 -7.81 -0.21
N TYR A 73 -3.46 -7.55 0.89
CA TYR A 73 -2.24 -6.75 0.89
C TYR A 73 -1.14 -7.42 1.71
N LEU A 74 0.10 -7.37 1.20
CA LEU A 74 1.29 -7.78 1.95
C LEU A 74 1.68 -6.69 2.95
N LEU A 75 1.74 -7.04 4.23
CA LEU A 75 2.24 -6.16 5.28
C LEU A 75 3.73 -6.39 5.50
N GLN A 76 4.50 -5.32 5.64
CA GLN A 76 5.90 -5.38 6.02
C GLN A 76 6.15 -4.50 7.24
N SER A 77 6.69 -5.11 8.30
CA SER A 77 7.18 -4.36 9.46
C SER A 77 8.53 -3.76 9.13
N VAL A 78 8.66 -2.46 9.34
CA VAL A 78 9.87 -1.69 9.06
C VAL A 78 10.30 -0.90 10.29
N GLY A 79 11.59 -0.65 10.43
CA GLY A 79 12.11 0.05 11.60
C GLY A 79 13.34 0.90 11.31
N PRO A 80 13.72 1.78 12.27
CA PRO A 80 14.79 2.75 12.06
C PRO A 80 16.20 2.15 12.09
N GLY A 81 16.38 1.01 12.75
CA GLY A 81 17.70 0.45 13.05
C GLY A 81 18.28 -0.47 11.96
N GLN A 82 17.54 -0.72 10.90
CA GLN A 82 17.92 -1.72 9.90
C GLN A 82 17.57 -1.30 8.48
N GLU A 83 18.14 -2.00 7.54
CA GLU A 83 17.69 -2.00 6.15
C GLU A 83 16.37 -2.75 6.05
N ASN A 84 15.39 -2.18 5.35
CA ASN A 84 14.07 -2.79 5.20
C ASN A 84 13.72 -2.94 3.72
N PHE A 85 12.94 -3.96 3.41
CA PHE A 85 12.42 -4.23 2.07
C PHE A 85 10.90 -4.39 2.14
N ALA A 86 10.21 -3.73 1.23
CA ALA A 86 8.78 -3.90 1.01
C ALA A 86 8.50 -4.24 -0.44
N PHE A 87 7.46 -5.04 -0.67
CA PHE A 87 7.07 -5.49 -2.00
C PHE A 87 5.57 -5.32 -2.20
N SER A 88 5.17 -4.96 -3.42
CA SER A 88 3.77 -5.05 -3.84
C SER A 88 3.31 -6.52 -3.91
N ASN A 89 2.00 -6.73 -3.90
CA ASN A 89 1.43 -8.09 -3.97
C ASN A 89 1.86 -8.83 -5.24
N ASP A 90 1.95 -8.13 -6.35
CA ASP A 90 2.37 -8.67 -7.66
C ASP A 90 3.89 -8.80 -7.80
N ARG A 91 4.66 -8.39 -6.77
CA ARG A 91 6.13 -8.41 -6.77
C ARG A 91 6.80 -7.55 -7.87
N ASN A 92 6.05 -6.67 -8.51
CA ASN A 92 6.56 -5.81 -9.58
C ASN A 92 7.05 -4.45 -9.07
N CYS A 93 6.67 -4.06 -7.86
CA CYS A 93 7.22 -2.90 -7.17
C CYS A 93 7.90 -3.31 -5.86
N SER A 94 9.06 -2.72 -5.59
CA SER A 94 9.80 -2.89 -4.35
C SER A 94 10.30 -1.56 -3.82
N VAL A 95 10.35 -1.44 -2.50
CA VAL A 95 10.94 -0.30 -1.80
C VAL A 95 12.01 -0.83 -0.85
N LYS A 96 13.22 -0.31 -0.99
CA LYS A 96 14.34 -0.56 -0.09
C LYS A 96 14.64 0.71 0.69
N THR A 97 14.71 0.61 2.01
CA THR A 97 15.07 1.73 2.88
C THR A 97 16.33 1.43 3.66
N MET A 98 17.11 2.47 3.92
CA MET A 98 18.36 2.38 4.68
C MET A 98 18.09 2.58 6.19
N PRO A 99 19.01 2.17 7.06
CA PRO A 99 18.94 2.52 8.48
C PRO A 99 18.80 4.05 8.66
N GLY A 100 17.90 4.45 9.55
CA GLY A 100 17.58 5.86 9.79
C GLY A 100 16.51 6.47 8.89
N THR A 101 15.99 5.73 7.90
CA THR A 101 14.89 6.24 7.04
C THR A 101 13.59 6.43 7.83
N PHE A 102 13.31 5.56 8.77
CA PHE A 102 12.12 5.65 9.62
C PHE A 102 12.45 6.26 10.98
N PHE A 103 11.55 7.05 11.54
CA PHE A 103 11.68 7.60 12.89
C PHE A 103 11.33 6.57 13.97
N GLN A 104 10.49 5.60 13.64
CA GLN A 104 9.99 4.57 14.55
C GLN A 104 9.60 3.32 13.77
N ASN A 105 9.28 2.24 14.49
CA ASN A 105 8.71 1.07 13.87
C ASN A 105 7.35 1.38 13.27
N ASN A 106 7.12 0.92 12.05
CA ASN A 106 5.90 1.07 11.28
C ASN A 106 5.53 -0.24 10.60
N VAL A 107 4.33 -0.28 10.09
CA VAL A 107 3.88 -1.30 9.14
C VAL A 107 3.55 -0.57 7.84
N ILE A 108 4.08 -1.08 6.74
CA ILE A 108 3.87 -0.51 5.41
C ILE A 108 3.36 -1.58 4.45
N TRP A 109 2.70 -1.14 3.38
CA TRP A 109 2.37 -1.99 2.22
C TRP A 109 2.39 -1.15 0.96
N ILE A 110 2.40 -1.83 -0.19
CA ILE A 110 2.43 -1.20 -1.50
C ILE A 110 1.17 -1.61 -2.25
N GLU A 111 0.34 -0.63 -2.58
CA GLU A 111 -0.89 -0.81 -3.35
C GLU A 111 -0.68 -0.47 -4.82
N GLN A 112 -1.36 -1.22 -5.69
CA GLN A 112 -1.54 -0.83 -7.07
C GLN A 112 -2.72 0.14 -7.17
N VAL A 113 -2.49 1.33 -7.69
CA VAL A 113 -3.51 2.37 -7.85
C VAL A 113 -4.15 2.25 -9.23
N LYS A 114 -5.48 2.10 -9.27
CA LYS A 114 -6.24 1.98 -10.52
C LYS A 114 -6.53 3.34 -11.15
N GLU A 115 -6.89 4.31 -10.31
CA GLU A 115 -7.19 5.68 -10.75
C GLU A 115 -6.05 6.60 -10.35
N HIS A 116 -5.40 7.18 -11.33
CA HIS A 116 -4.28 8.09 -11.14
C HIS A 116 -4.31 9.20 -12.20
N PRO A 117 -3.71 10.37 -11.93
CA PRO A 117 -3.58 11.42 -12.92
C PRO A 117 -2.89 10.94 -14.19
N LYS A 118 -3.39 11.38 -15.34
CA LYS A 118 -2.80 11.01 -16.63
C LYS A 118 -1.40 11.60 -16.76
N ILE A 119 -0.48 10.82 -17.32
CA ILE A 119 0.80 11.33 -17.80
C ILE A 119 0.54 12.13 -19.07
N THR A 120 1.10 13.32 -19.16
CA THR A 120 0.97 14.20 -20.32
C THR A 120 1.93 13.83 -21.46
N GLU A 121 3.04 13.20 -21.11
CA GLU A 121 4.08 12.78 -22.07
C GLU A 121 4.55 11.36 -21.74
N GLY A 122 4.62 10.49 -22.77
CA GLY A 122 5.07 9.12 -22.64
C GLY A 122 3.98 8.09 -22.38
N TYR A 123 4.40 6.88 -22.02
CA TYR A 123 3.53 5.73 -21.77
C TYR A 123 3.89 5.06 -20.45
N HIS A 124 2.88 4.56 -19.74
CA HIS A 124 3.10 3.70 -18.59
C HIS A 124 3.56 2.31 -19.05
N LEU A 125 4.69 1.87 -18.53
CA LEU A 125 5.23 0.53 -18.74
C LEU A 125 5.02 -0.38 -17.53
N SER A 126 4.48 0.17 -16.47
CA SER A 126 4.09 -0.52 -15.24
C SER A 126 2.81 0.06 -14.70
N PRO A 127 2.10 -0.65 -13.83
CA PRO A 127 1.08 -0.07 -12.98
C PRO A 127 1.65 1.08 -12.14
N VAL A 128 0.76 1.94 -11.65
CA VAL A 128 1.09 2.97 -10.66
C VAL A 128 0.98 2.33 -9.27
N TYR A 129 1.97 2.59 -8.43
CA TYR A 129 2.03 2.07 -7.07
C TYR A 129 2.03 3.20 -6.05
N GLN A 130 1.38 2.95 -4.93
CA GLN A 130 1.35 3.86 -3.78
C GLN A 130 1.87 3.14 -2.55
N LEU A 131 2.84 3.77 -1.87
CA LEU A 131 3.29 3.31 -0.56
C LEU A 131 2.30 3.78 0.50
N GLN A 132 1.87 2.85 1.34
CA GLN A 132 0.94 3.09 2.44
C GLN A 132 1.61 2.86 3.80
N PRO A 133 1.20 3.60 4.85
CA PRO A 133 0.28 4.75 4.81
C PRO A 133 0.88 5.94 4.04
N TYR A 134 0.06 6.66 3.30
CA TYR A 134 0.51 7.76 2.42
C TYR A 134 1.14 8.95 3.16
N ASP A 135 0.83 9.13 4.44
CA ASP A 135 1.33 10.18 5.32
C ASP A 135 2.56 9.76 6.13
N LEU A 136 3.19 8.66 5.75
CA LEU A 136 4.35 8.13 6.44
C LEU A 136 5.52 9.10 6.38
N ALA A 137 5.91 9.63 7.55
CA ALA A 137 7.06 10.51 7.64
C ALA A 137 8.37 9.73 7.46
N LEU A 138 9.12 10.09 6.44
CA LEU A 138 10.43 9.52 6.12
C LEU A 138 11.53 10.57 6.32
N LYS A 139 12.66 10.14 6.87
CA LYS A 139 13.85 10.99 7.12
C LYS A 139 14.97 10.57 6.21
N GLY A 140 14.96 10.04 5.24
CA GLY A 140 16.12 9.61 4.46
C GLY A 140 15.79 9.26 3.04
N LYS A 141 16.79 8.77 2.36
CA LYS A 141 16.64 8.25 1.01
C LYS A 141 16.12 6.83 1.06
N PHE A 142 15.34 6.48 0.06
CA PHE A 142 14.91 5.11 -0.21
C PHE A 142 15.04 4.84 -1.71
N GLN A 143 15.14 3.58 -2.06
CA GLN A 143 15.22 3.14 -3.44
C GLN A 143 13.89 2.49 -3.83
N VAL A 144 13.40 2.81 -5.02
CA VAL A 144 12.22 2.18 -5.59
C VAL A 144 12.67 1.36 -6.80
N GLY A 145 12.29 0.10 -6.84
CA GLY A 145 12.47 -0.78 -7.98
C GLY A 145 11.13 -1.11 -8.62
N ILE A 146 11.00 -0.94 -9.92
CA ILE A 146 9.80 -1.31 -10.67
C ILE A 146 10.22 -2.25 -11.80
N ARG A 147 9.54 -3.42 -11.89
CA ARG A 147 9.71 -4.35 -13.00
C ARG A 147 8.84 -3.90 -14.16
N TYR A 148 9.38 -4.00 -15.36
CA TYR A 148 8.68 -3.73 -16.61
C TYR A 148 8.99 -4.83 -17.63
N SER A 149 8.15 -4.96 -18.66
CA SER A 149 8.40 -5.91 -19.76
C SER A 149 9.43 -5.33 -20.71
N ARG A 150 10.55 -6.05 -20.90
CA ARG A 150 11.64 -5.63 -21.79
C ARG A 150 11.26 -5.65 -23.28
N ASP A 151 10.27 -6.43 -23.64
CA ASP A 151 9.86 -6.65 -25.03
C ASP A 151 9.17 -5.42 -25.66
N LEU A 152 8.87 -4.41 -24.86
CA LEU A 152 8.07 -3.25 -25.26
C LEU A 152 8.89 -1.98 -25.50
N VAL A 153 10.22 -1.98 -25.29
CA VAL A 153 10.95 -0.70 -25.18
C VAL A 153 12.35 -0.73 -25.74
N GLU A 154 12.69 0.28 -26.55
CA GLU A 154 14.07 0.73 -26.75
C GLU A 154 14.57 1.42 -25.47
N HIS A 155 15.60 0.88 -24.87
CA HIS A 155 16.06 1.17 -23.49
C HIS A 155 16.54 2.61 -23.21
N SER A 156 16.55 3.50 -24.18
CA SER A 156 17.20 4.82 -24.07
C SER A 156 16.45 5.87 -23.24
N ASN A 157 15.14 5.69 -22.98
CA ASN A 157 14.30 6.72 -22.39
C ASN A 157 13.43 6.23 -21.22
N LEU A 158 13.93 5.26 -20.45
CA LEU A 158 13.21 4.75 -19.28
C LEU A 158 13.46 5.62 -18.06
N GLY A 159 12.42 5.84 -17.28
CA GLY A 159 12.50 6.56 -16.01
C GLY A 159 11.42 6.17 -15.04
N ILE A 160 11.72 6.34 -13.77
CA ILE A 160 10.71 6.25 -12.70
C ILE A 160 10.19 7.66 -12.45
N TYR A 161 8.88 7.80 -12.39
CA TYR A 161 8.22 9.06 -12.08
C TYR A 161 7.39 8.89 -10.82
N TYR A 162 7.31 9.92 -10.01
CA TYR A 162 6.41 10.01 -8.88
C TYR A 162 5.44 11.17 -9.08
N TYR A 163 4.22 11.00 -8.60
CA TYR A 163 3.23 12.07 -8.59
C TYR A 163 3.42 12.91 -7.33
N ASP A 164 3.63 14.21 -7.51
CA ASP A 164 3.67 15.17 -6.41
C ASP A 164 2.28 15.82 -6.26
N PRO A 165 1.54 15.50 -5.18
CA PRO A 165 0.20 16.02 -4.99
C PRO A 165 0.15 17.54 -4.71
N LYS A 166 1.28 18.15 -4.32
CA LYS A 166 1.34 19.60 -4.08
C LYS A 166 1.41 20.40 -5.35
N SER A 167 2.17 19.93 -6.32
CA SER A 167 2.30 20.55 -7.64
C SER A 167 1.32 19.98 -8.66
N GLU A 168 0.60 18.89 -8.31
CA GLU A 168 -0.31 18.15 -9.18
C GLU A 168 0.38 17.66 -10.47
N LYS A 169 1.66 17.31 -10.39
CA LYS A 169 2.47 16.92 -11.53
C LYS A 169 3.25 15.64 -11.28
N TRP A 170 3.52 14.94 -12.38
CA TRP A 170 4.50 13.88 -12.40
C TRP A 170 5.90 14.46 -12.47
N ALA A 171 6.76 14.02 -11.58
CA ALA A 171 8.16 14.43 -11.53
C ALA A 171 9.07 13.22 -11.71
N TYR A 172 10.15 13.42 -12.45
CA TYR A 172 11.17 12.38 -12.67
C TYR A 172 11.94 12.10 -11.38
N ALA A 173 11.99 10.84 -11.00
CA ALA A 173 12.89 10.39 -9.95
C ALA A 173 14.25 10.04 -10.57
N LYS A 174 15.33 10.54 -9.96
CA LYS A 174 16.68 10.18 -10.41
C LYS A 174 16.84 8.66 -10.38
N THR A 175 17.06 8.05 -11.54
CA THR A 175 17.25 6.61 -11.67
C THR A 175 18.73 6.27 -11.78
N GLU A 176 19.13 5.19 -11.15
CA GLU A 176 20.42 4.52 -11.35
C GLU A 176 20.11 3.21 -12.06
N ASN A 177 20.65 3.01 -13.25
CA ASN A 177 20.51 1.80 -14.08
C ASN A 177 21.54 0.76 -13.67
#